data_5cf2aa3f435c7eaf9dbb1aa06479c935
#
_entry.id   5cf2aa3f435c7eaf9dbb1aa06479c935
#
_cell.length_a   1.000
_cell.length_b   1.000
_cell.length_c   1.000
_cell.angle_alpha   90.00
_cell.angle_beta   90.00
_cell.angle_gamma   90.00
#
_symmetry.space_group_name_H-M   'P 1'
#
loop_
_entity.id
_entity.type
_entity.pdbx_description
1 polymer ?
#
loop_
_entity_poly.entity_id
_entity_poly.type
_entity_poly.pdbx_seq_one_letter_code
_entity_poly.pdbx_strand_id
1 'polypeptide(L)'
;EVFGPRLFSACREENLHDCLAQVTPERLIQQWPQIRQIIAKIPPAAQIHQFLTDLRASASLSDLGVPEAALELILESSPLIRNRLTFMRVRRMIRH
;
A
#
# COMPACT_ATOMS: atom_id res chain seq x y z
N GLU A 1 15.62 7.46 6.85
CA GLU A 1 15.84 8.80 6.23
C GLU A 1 15.41 8.88 4.75
N VAL A 2 14.59 7.96 4.29
CA VAL A 2 14.17 7.87 2.88
C VAL A 2 13.43 9.12 2.39
N PHE A 3 12.75 9.82 3.29
CA PHE A 3 11.88 10.95 2.94
C PHE A 3 12.47 12.32 3.30
N GLY A 4 13.69 12.38 3.82
CA GLY A 4 14.23 13.61 4.37
C GLY A 4 13.49 14.10 5.64
N PRO A 5 14.05 15.05 6.38
CA PRO A 5 13.56 15.41 7.72
C PRO A 5 12.15 16.03 7.71
N ARG A 6 11.80 16.81 6.69
CA ARG A 6 10.46 17.45 6.60
C ARG A 6 9.36 16.44 6.38
N LEU A 7 9.52 15.53 5.42
CA LEU A 7 8.50 14.53 5.12
C LEU A 7 8.40 13.49 6.24
N PHE A 8 9.52 13.14 6.86
CA PHE A 8 9.53 12.27 8.02
C PHE A 8 8.72 12.87 9.19
N SER A 9 8.92 14.16 9.50
CA SER A 9 8.16 14.85 10.55
C SER A 9 6.66 14.88 10.24
N ALA A 10 6.29 15.23 9.01
CA ALA A 10 4.90 15.26 8.57
C ALA A 10 4.25 13.87 8.63
N CYS A 11 4.94 12.81 8.19
CA CYS A 11 4.44 11.44 8.30
C CYS A 11 4.29 11.00 9.78
N ARG A 12 5.19 11.41 10.65
CA ARG A 12 5.10 11.11 12.09
C ARG A 12 3.88 11.80 12.72
N GLU A 13 3.65 13.06 12.45
CA GLU A 13 2.48 13.78 12.92
C GLU A 13 1.19 13.16 12.41
N GLU A 14 1.11 12.85 11.13
CA GLU A 14 -0.06 12.21 10.51
C GLU A 14 -0.40 10.86 11.16
N ASN A 15 0.60 10.14 11.68
CA ASN A 15 0.44 8.81 12.25
C ASN A 15 0.50 8.77 13.79
N LEU A 16 0.37 9.88 14.48
CA LEU A 16 0.31 9.92 15.96
C LEU A 16 -0.80 9.04 16.52
N HIS A 17 -1.93 8.94 15.82
CA HIS A 17 -3.05 8.05 16.13
C HIS A 17 -3.23 7.06 15.00
N ASP A 18 -2.47 5.96 15.03
CA ASP A 18 -2.48 4.96 13.96
C ASP A 18 -3.88 4.38 13.74
N CYS A 19 -4.38 4.45 12.51
CA CYS A 19 -5.67 3.88 12.14
C CYS A 19 -5.75 2.35 12.37
N LEU A 20 -4.61 1.64 12.44
CA LEU A 20 -4.56 0.22 12.77
C LEU A 20 -4.82 -0.07 14.25
N ALA A 21 -4.76 0.91 15.14
CA ALA A 21 -5.00 0.69 16.57
C ALA A 21 -6.39 0.10 16.87
N GLN A 22 -7.36 0.29 15.97
CA GLN A 22 -8.71 -0.25 16.09
C GLN A 22 -8.89 -1.60 15.39
N VAL A 23 -7.87 -2.10 14.70
CA VAL A 23 -7.91 -3.37 13.96
C VAL A 23 -7.21 -4.43 14.77
N THR A 24 -7.97 -5.41 15.27
CA THR A 24 -7.39 -6.57 15.96
C THR A 24 -7.20 -7.74 15.00
N PRO A 25 -6.21 -8.63 15.24
CA PRO A 25 -6.03 -9.84 14.44
C PRO A 25 -7.29 -10.70 14.36
N GLU A 26 -8.01 -10.85 15.47
CA GLU A 26 -9.24 -11.65 15.55
C GLU A 26 -10.33 -11.07 14.63
N ARG A 27 -10.50 -9.76 14.65
CA ARG A 27 -11.46 -9.05 13.81
C ARG A 27 -11.08 -9.15 12.33
N LEU A 28 -9.80 -9.09 12.03
CA LEU A 28 -9.29 -9.27 10.67
C LEU A 28 -9.57 -10.68 10.15
N ILE A 29 -9.30 -11.72 10.96
CA ILE A 29 -9.58 -13.12 10.63
C ILE A 29 -11.08 -13.32 10.40
N GLN A 30 -11.92 -12.80 11.29
CA GLN A 30 -13.38 -12.91 11.18
C GLN A 30 -13.93 -12.28 9.90
N GLN A 31 -13.35 -11.15 9.46
CA GLN A 31 -13.79 -10.42 8.26
C GLN A 31 -13.06 -10.88 6.99
N TRP A 32 -12.09 -11.80 7.11
CA TRP A 32 -11.26 -12.23 5.99
C TRP A 32 -12.03 -12.76 4.78
N PRO A 33 -13.12 -13.56 4.95
CA PRO A 33 -13.93 -14.00 3.82
C PRO A 33 -14.50 -12.85 2.99
N GLN A 34 -15.00 -11.79 3.65
CA GLN A 34 -15.54 -10.61 2.98
C GLN A 34 -14.43 -9.79 2.29
N ILE A 35 -13.28 -9.65 2.94
CA ILE A 35 -12.10 -8.99 2.36
C ILE A 35 -11.67 -9.71 1.08
N ARG A 36 -11.61 -11.05 1.09
CA ARG A 36 -11.28 -11.85 -0.10
C ARG A 36 -12.27 -11.65 -1.24
N GLN A 37 -13.57 -11.55 -0.94
CA GLN A 37 -14.59 -11.27 -1.96
C GLN A 37 -14.38 -9.90 -2.61
N ILE A 38 -13.96 -8.89 -1.85
CA ILE A 38 -13.63 -7.56 -2.38
C ILE A 38 -12.39 -7.63 -3.26
N ILE A 39 -11.34 -8.30 -2.78
CA ILE A 39 -10.09 -8.49 -3.53
C ILE A 39 -10.34 -9.21 -4.86
N ALA A 40 -11.24 -10.21 -4.88
CA ALA A 40 -11.58 -10.96 -6.09
C ALA A 40 -12.25 -10.11 -7.18
N LYS A 41 -12.76 -8.92 -6.84
CA LYS A 41 -13.30 -7.96 -7.81
C LYS A 41 -12.24 -7.07 -8.46
N ILE A 42 -11.03 -7.07 -7.93
CA ILE A 42 -9.91 -6.30 -8.48
C ILE A 42 -9.42 -7.04 -9.75
N PRO A 43 -9.27 -6.34 -10.88
CA PRO A 43 -8.73 -6.95 -12.09
C PRO A 43 -7.35 -7.56 -11.86
N PRO A 44 -6.98 -8.65 -12.56
CA PRO A 44 -5.63 -9.21 -12.49
C PRO A 44 -4.57 -8.16 -12.85
N ALA A 45 -3.39 -8.25 -12.24
CA ALA A 45 -2.29 -7.31 -12.48
C ALA A 45 -1.92 -7.19 -13.97
N ALA A 46 -1.93 -8.30 -14.72
CA ALA A 46 -1.68 -8.31 -16.15
C ALA A 46 -2.69 -7.46 -16.95
N GLN A 47 -3.96 -7.48 -16.55
CA GLN A 47 -5.00 -6.68 -17.19
C GLN A 47 -4.80 -5.18 -16.90
N ILE A 48 -4.44 -4.83 -15.66
CA ILE A 48 -4.13 -3.44 -15.28
C ILE A 48 -2.90 -2.95 -16.04
N HIS A 49 -1.87 -3.77 -16.12
CA HIS A 49 -0.65 -3.46 -16.89
C HIS A 49 -0.96 -3.22 -18.37
N GLN A 50 -1.75 -4.10 -18.99
CA GLN A 50 -2.16 -3.93 -20.39
C GLN A 50 -2.95 -2.63 -20.60
N PHE A 51 -3.88 -2.32 -19.70
CA PHE A 51 -4.66 -1.08 -19.75
C PHE A 51 -3.76 0.17 -19.68
N LEU A 52 -2.79 0.19 -18.76
CA LEU A 52 -1.84 1.30 -18.66
C LEU A 52 -0.98 1.42 -19.93
N THR A 53 -0.53 0.30 -20.49
CA THR A 53 0.25 0.26 -21.72
C THR A 53 -0.54 0.80 -22.91
N ASP A 54 -1.80 0.40 -23.05
CA ASP A 54 -2.71 0.86 -24.12
C ASP A 54 -2.94 2.38 -24.04
N LEU A 55 -3.00 2.92 -22.82
CA LEU A 55 -3.08 4.37 -22.58
C LEU A 55 -1.74 5.10 -22.73
N ARG A 56 -0.66 4.40 -23.02
CA ARG A 56 0.72 4.92 -23.04
C ARG A 56 1.12 5.59 -21.70
N ALA A 57 0.55 5.09 -20.59
CA ALA A 57 0.93 5.49 -19.24
C ALA A 57 2.09 4.64 -18.73
N SER A 58 2.80 5.14 -17.73
CA SER A 58 3.85 4.38 -17.05
C SER A 58 3.25 3.14 -16.38
N ALA A 59 3.76 1.96 -16.74
CA ALA A 59 3.27 0.67 -16.26
C ALA A 59 4.30 -0.08 -15.39
N SER A 60 5.51 0.47 -15.24
CA SER A 60 6.60 -0.11 -14.44
C SER A 60 7.33 0.97 -13.64
N LEU A 61 8.09 0.53 -12.64
CA LEU A 61 8.98 1.43 -11.88
C LEU A 61 10.08 2.03 -12.77
N SER A 62 10.59 1.26 -13.72
CA SER A 62 11.61 1.70 -14.67
C SER A 62 11.10 2.84 -15.56
N ASP A 63 9.83 2.84 -15.97
CA ASP A 63 9.22 3.93 -16.73
C ASP A 63 9.22 5.25 -15.95
N LEU A 64 9.22 5.16 -14.62
CA LEU A 64 9.29 6.28 -13.70
C LEU A 64 10.71 6.64 -13.26
N GLY A 65 11.73 5.94 -13.77
CA GLY A 65 13.12 6.09 -13.34
C GLY A 65 13.37 5.61 -11.90
N VAL A 66 12.52 4.76 -11.37
CA VAL A 66 12.62 4.21 -10.01
C VAL A 66 13.29 2.83 -10.06
N PRO A 67 14.39 2.62 -9.32
CA PRO A 67 15.03 1.31 -9.27
C PRO A 67 14.10 0.23 -8.69
N GLU A 68 14.10 -0.95 -9.28
CA GLU A 68 13.35 -2.13 -8.80
C GLU A 68 13.66 -2.46 -7.33
N ALA A 69 14.92 -2.27 -6.90
CA ALA A 69 15.35 -2.48 -5.52
C ALA A 69 14.60 -1.57 -4.51
N ALA A 70 13.99 -0.48 -4.97
CA ALA A 70 13.21 0.42 -4.11
C ALA A 70 11.77 -0.07 -3.88
N LEU A 71 11.31 -1.11 -4.58
CA LEU A 71 9.92 -1.58 -4.54
C LEU A 71 9.43 -1.89 -3.12
N GLU A 72 10.16 -2.71 -2.37
CA GLU A 72 9.78 -3.08 -1.00
C GLU A 72 9.70 -1.86 -0.08
N LEU A 73 10.66 -0.97 -0.19
CA LEU A 73 10.69 0.26 0.58
C LEU A 73 9.48 1.17 0.26
N ILE A 74 9.11 1.27 -1.02
CA ILE A 74 7.94 2.03 -1.46
C ILE A 74 6.66 1.39 -0.90
N LEU A 75 6.52 0.06 -0.99
CA LEU A 75 5.35 -0.67 -0.49
C LEU A 75 5.20 -0.54 1.03
N GLU A 76 6.29 -0.47 1.77
CA GLU A 76 6.28 -0.31 3.22
C GLU A 76 6.03 1.14 3.66
N SER A 77 6.55 2.10 2.91
CA SER A 77 6.57 3.51 3.31
C SER A 77 5.37 4.30 2.79
N SER A 78 4.90 4.03 1.56
CA SER A 78 3.81 4.79 0.95
C SER A 78 2.51 4.79 1.77
N PRO A 79 2.10 3.71 2.46
CA PRO A 79 0.91 3.74 3.30
C PRO A 79 1.01 4.68 4.52
N LEU A 80 2.22 5.10 4.89
CA LEU A 80 2.46 6.00 6.04
C LEU A 80 2.26 7.47 5.71
N ILE A 81 2.21 7.83 4.42
CA ILE A 81 2.03 9.23 3.97
C ILE A 81 0.67 9.77 4.42
N ARG A 82 -0.33 8.91 4.51
CA ARG A 82 -1.67 9.24 5.00
C ARG A 82 -2.15 8.20 6.00
N ASN A 83 -2.70 8.65 7.10
CA ASN A 83 -3.28 7.79 8.15
C ASN A 83 -4.68 7.33 7.75
N ARG A 84 -4.76 6.43 6.77
CA ARG A 84 -6.01 5.86 6.26
C ARG A 84 -5.99 4.34 6.36
N LEU A 85 -7.10 3.74 6.75
CA LEU A 85 -7.26 2.31 6.74
C LEU A 85 -7.41 1.82 5.30
N THR A 86 -6.33 1.28 4.76
CA THR A 86 -6.26 0.69 3.42
C THR A 86 -5.74 -0.74 3.51
N PHE A 87 -5.94 -1.54 2.46
CA PHE A 87 -5.38 -2.88 2.40
C PHE A 87 -3.84 -2.87 2.52
N MET A 88 -3.18 -1.90 1.91
CA MET A 88 -1.72 -1.74 2.02
C MET A 88 -1.28 -1.47 3.46
N ARG A 89 -2.09 -0.76 4.25
CA ARG A 89 -1.83 -0.52 5.67
C ARG A 89 -1.99 -1.81 6.48
N VAL A 90 -3.04 -2.59 6.21
CA VAL A 90 -3.34 -3.87 6.86
C VAL A 90 -2.34 -4.97 6.47
N ARG A 91 -1.70 -4.87 5.29
CA ARG A 91 -0.70 -5.83 4.80
C ARG A 91 0.36 -6.18 5.85
N ARG A 92 0.74 -5.23 6.69
CA ARG A 92 1.71 -5.44 7.77
C ARG A 92 1.26 -6.43 8.82
N MET A 93 -0.05 -6.55 9.05
CA MET A 93 -0.63 -7.50 10.01
C MET A 93 -0.73 -8.92 9.45
N ILE A 94 -0.68 -9.05 8.11
CA ILE A 94 -0.84 -10.33 7.40
C ILE A 94 0.53 -10.94 7.08
N ARG A 95 1.57 -10.13 7.05
CA ARG A 95 2.92 -10.52 6.66
C ARG A 95 3.68 -11.06 7.86
N HIS A 96 3.64 -12.37 7.99
CA HIS A 96 4.53 -13.11 8.89
C HIS A 96 5.12 -14.31 8.19
#